data_19fbd4e7a8c2241a33449bb06f10ac3a
#
_entry.id   19fbd4e7a8c2241a33449bb06f10ac3a
#
_cell.length_a   1.000
_cell.length_b   1.000
_cell.length_c   1.000
_cell.angle_alpha   90.00
_cell.angle_beta   90.00
_cell.angle_gamma   90.00
#
_symmetry.space_group_name_H-M   'P 1'
#
loop_
_entity.id
_entity.type
_entity.pdbx_description
1 polymer ?
#
loop_
_entity_poly.entity_id
_entity_poly.type
_entity_poly.pdbx_seq_one_letter_code
_entity_poly.pdbx_strand_id
1 'polypeptide(L)'
;MDQTTAKDSRRDKRRQAMLLAASKVFMVFGFDHASMQAMADSAGVTKATLYAHFGDKAQLYRAAIEYWLEQLPEPKLPIQARGGLRVCLERAAHELLLQNQHTASHTLTQMVLRSNRIAHKRWRQRFLPYQRYLEKALSRWARCSAPEQAAIQFLLLAVGSLDCSSPSVVSKERLDTAVEMFAQAYAKTT
;
A
#
# COMPACT_ATOMS: atom_id res chain seq x y z
N MET A 1 -10.23 25.48 -28.71
CA MET A 1 -9.48 25.11 -27.46
C MET A 1 -9.48 23.62 -27.18
N ASP A 2 -9.63 22.71 -28.18
CA ASP A 2 -10.02 21.32 -27.89
C ASP A 2 -9.06 20.21 -28.33
N GLN A 3 -8.04 20.50 -29.12
CA GLN A 3 -7.13 19.45 -29.65
C GLN A 3 -6.00 19.08 -28.69
N THR A 4 -5.58 20.00 -27.80
CA THR A 4 -4.51 19.76 -26.82
C THR A 4 -4.97 18.82 -25.71
N THR A 5 -6.17 19.02 -25.19
CA THR A 5 -6.78 18.18 -24.12
C THR A 5 -7.05 16.75 -24.58
N ALA A 6 -7.50 16.57 -25.83
CA ALA A 6 -7.75 15.23 -26.38
C ALA A 6 -6.45 14.46 -26.66
N LYS A 7 -5.37 15.15 -27.03
CA LYS A 7 -4.04 14.54 -27.26
C LYS A 7 -3.39 14.11 -25.95
N ASP A 8 -3.48 14.94 -24.89
CA ASP A 8 -2.98 14.61 -23.56
C ASP A 8 -3.75 13.43 -22.96
N SER A 9 -5.09 13.40 -23.07
CA SER A 9 -5.91 12.27 -22.62
C SER A 9 -5.55 10.94 -23.31
N ARG A 10 -5.22 10.94 -24.61
CA ARG A 10 -4.78 9.72 -25.33
C ARG A 10 -3.40 9.28 -24.89
N ARG A 11 -2.49 10.20 -24.63
CA ARG A 11 -1.14 9.93 -24.13
C ARG A 11 -1.20 9.29 -22.75
N ASP A 12 -2.04 9.83 -21.85
CA ASP A 12 -2.23 9.31 -20.50
C ASP A 12 -2.84 7.91 -20.50
N LYS A 13 -3.88 7.67 -21.31
CA LYS A 13 -4.47 6.32 -21.47
C LYS A 13 -3.45 5.31 -21.97
N ARG A 14 -2.60 5.70 -22.93
CA ARG A 14 -1.55 4.83 -23.45
C ARG A 14 -0.48 4.54 -22.40
N ARG A 15 -0.06 5.58 -21.64
CA ARG A 15 0.87 5.43 -20.53
C ARG A 15 0.32 4.48 -19.45
N GLN A 16 -0.94 4.65 -19.09
CA GLN A 16 -1.64 3.78 -18.15
C GLN A 16 -1.70 2.33 -18.64
N ALA A 17 -2.04 2.09 -19.90
CA ALA A 17 -2.05 0.74 -20.48
C ALA A 17 -0.66 0.06 -20.39
N MET A 18 0.42 0.79 -20.66
CA MET A 18 1.78 0.29 -20.50
C MET A 18 2.12 -0.04 -19.04
N LEU A 19 1.68 0.78 -18.06
CA LEU A 19 1.89 0.51 -16.64
C LEU A 19 1.13 -0.75 -16.18
N LEU A 20 -0.11 -0.92 -16.63
CA LEU A 20 -0.90 -2.12 -16.32
C LEU A 20 -0.28 -3.38 -16.90
N ALA A 21 0.19 -3.34 -18.16
CA ALA A 21 0.87 -4.45 -18.81
C ALA A 21 2.18 -4.81 -18.10
N ALA A 22 3.00 -3.80 -17.79
CA ALA A 22 4.25 -3.99 -17.05
C ALA A 22 3.99 -4.58 -15.66
N SER A 23 2.95 -4.12 -14.96
CA SER A 23 2.59 -4.65 -13.64
C SER A 23 2.29 -6.14 -13.67
N LYS A 24 1.56 -6.63 -14.70
CA LYS A 24 1.30 -8.07 -14.88
C LYS A 24 2.59 -8.87 -15.00
N VAL A 25 3.54 -8.39 -15.78
CA VAL A 25 4.84 -9.04 -15.96
C VAL A 25 5.65 -9.02 -14.65
N PHE A 26 5.66 -7.91 -13.93
CA PHE A 26 6.33 -7.82 -12.63
C PHE A 26 5.69 -8.72 -11.57
N MET A 27 4.37 -8.87 -11.57
CA MET A 27 3.67 -9.79 -10.65
C MET A 27 4.06 -11.24 -10.88
N VAL A 28 4.29 -11.65 -12.12
CA VAL A 28 4.62 -13.04 -12.48
C VAL A 28 6.10 -13.33 -12.28
N PHE A 29 6.96 -12.49 -12.83
CA PHE A 29 8.41 -12.76 -12.94
C PHE A 29 9.24 -12.04 -11.86
N GLY A 30 8.66 -11.09 -11.11
CA GLY A 30 9.40 -10.21 -10.22
C GLY A 30 10.22 -9.17 -10.99
N PHE A 31 10.88 -8.29 -10.26
CA PHE A 31 11.70 -7.24 -10.87
C PHE A 31 12.91 -7.83 -11.63
N ASP A 32 13.62 -8.79 -11.03
CA ASP A 32 14.90 -9.27 -11.56
C ASP A 32 14.73 -10.00 -12.89
N HIS A 33 13.72 -10.85 -13.00
CA HIS A 33 13.48 -11.69 -14.19
C HIS A 33 12.54 -11.06 -15.23
N ALA A 34 11.86 -9.96 -14.89
CA ALA A 34 11.05 -9.23 -15.87
C ALA A 34 11.92 -8.56 -16.94
N SER A 35 11.54 -8.70 -18.22
CA SER A 35 12.25 -8.08 -19.33
C SER A 35 11.44 -6.95 -19.96
N MET A 36 12.14 -5.91 -20.44
CA MET A 36 11.51 -4.80 -21.20
C MET A 36 10.81 -5.30 -22.47
N GLN A 37 11.30 -6.39 -23.07
CA GLN A 37 10.65 -7.00 -24.24
C GLN A 37 9.30 -7.60 -23.85
N ALA A 38 9.25 -8.45 -22.81
CA ALA A 38 8.00 -9.08 -22.37
C ALA A 38 6.94 -8.03 -21.96
N MET A 39 7.37 -6.93 -21.35
CA MET A 39 6.47 -5.83 -20.98
C MET A 39 5.95 -5.06 -22.21
N ALA A 40 6.81 -4.85 -23.23
CA ALA A 40 6.42 -4.22 -24.47
C ALA A 40 5.42 -5.08 -25.26
N ASP A 41 5.69 -6.39 -25.36
CA ASP A 41 4.81 -7.36 -25.99
C ASP A 41 3.43 -7.42 -25.27
N SER A 42 3.45 -7.46 -23.93
CA SER A 42 2.23 -7.43 -23.13
C SER A 42 1.43 -6.12 -23.27
N ALA A 43 2.09 -5.02 -23.56
CA ALA A 43 1.46 -3.71 -23.77
C ALA A 43 1.06 -3.45 -25.23
N GLY A 44 1.40 -4.33 -26.17
CA GLY A 44 1.18 -4.13 -27.60
C GLY A 44 1.95 -2.94 -28.17
N VAL A 45 3.16 -2.67 -27.65
CA VAL A 45 4.04 -1.59 -28.11
C VAL A 45 5.43 -2.11 -28.43
N THR A 46 6.24 -1.29 -29.13
CA THR A 46 7.64 -1.64 -29.34
C THR A 46 8.47 -1.40 -28.08
N LYS A 47 9.55 -2.17 -27.91
CA LYS A 47 10.52 -1.97 -26.84
C LYS A 47 11.07 -0.53 -26.82
N ALA A 48 11.32 0.06 -27.99
CA ALA A 48 11.77 1.45 -28.14
C ALA A 48 10.72 2.44 -27.59
N THR A 49 9.43 2.19 -27.84
CA THR A 49 8.34 3.00 -27.29
C THR A 49 8.34 2.95 -25.77
N LEU A 50 8.52 1.76 -25.18
CA LEU A 50 8.53 1.61 -23.73
C LEU A 50 9.73 2.34 -23.09
N TYR A 51 10.91 2.25 -23.70
CA TYR A 51 12.09 3.02 -23.28
C TYR A 51 11.88 4.54 -23.40
N ALA A 52 11.26 5.00 -24.49
CA ALA A 52 10.98 6.42 -24.70
C ALA A 52 10.01 7.01 -23.62
N HIS A 53 9.10 6.17 -23.10
CA HIS A 53 8.14 6.60 -22.07
C HIS A 53 8.68 6.54 -20.64
N PHE A 54 9.54 5.58 -20.33
CA PHE A 54 9.92 5.27 -18.96
C PHE A 54 11.43 5.24 -18.70
N GLY A 55 12.25 5.32 -19.75
CA GLY A 55 13.70 5.26 -19.62
C GLY A 55 14.19 3.83 -19.42
N ASP A 56 14.18 3.31 -18.23
CA ASP A 56 14.67 1.97 -17.90
C ASP A 56 13.67 1.12 -17.10
N LYS A 57 14.04 -0.15 -16.88
CA LYS A 57 13.21 -1.10 -16.10
C LYS A 57 12.93 -0.61 -14.67
N ALA A 58 13.91 0.04 -14.04
CA ALA A 58 13.77 0.51 -12.67
C ALA A 58 12.81 1.71 -12.59
N GLN A 59 12.87 2.62 -13.57
CA GLN A 59 11.94 3.75 -13.66
C GLN A 59 10.53 3.30 -14.00
N LEU A 60 10.37 2.33 -14.92
CA LEU A 60 9.08 1.73 -15.22
C LEU A 60 8.48 1.03 -13.99
N TYR A 61 9.29 0.29 -13.22
CA TYR A 61 8.86 -0.35 -12.00
C TYR A 61 8.40 0.66 -10.94
N ARG A 62 9.18 1.74 -10.70
CA ARG A 62 8.77 2.82 -9.79
C ARG A 62 7.47 3.47 -10.22
N ALA A 63 7.33 3.78 -11.52
CA ALA A 63 6.10 4.37 -12.06
C ALA A 63 4.89 3.43 -11.91
N ALA A 64 5.08 2.12 -12.05
CA ALA A 64 4.02 1.13 -11.81
C ALA A 64 3.63 1.05 -10.34
N ILE A 65 4.59 1.07 -9.41
CA ILE A 65 4.32 1.13 -7.96
C ILE A 65 3.56 2.42 -7.61
N GLU A 66 4.00 3.57 -8.10
CA GLU A 66 3.33 4.86 -7.86
C GLU A 66 1.90 4.85 -8.38
N TYR A 67 1.70 4.37 -9.60
CA TYR A 67 0.36 4.23 -10.18
C TYR A 67 -0.57 3.41 -9.27
N TRP A 68 -0.14 2.25 -8.78
CA TRP A 68 -0.98 1.42 -7.93
C TRP A 68 -1.16 1.98 -6.51
N LEU A 69 -0.19 2.73 -5.98
CA LEU A 69 -0.35 3.46 -4.71
C LEU A 69 -1.42 4.55 -4.82
N GLU A 70 -1.49 5.24 -5.96
CA GLU A 70 -2.54 6.24 -6.25
C GLU A 70 -3.94 5.62 -6.44
N GLN A 71 -4.00 4.33 -6.82
CA GLN A 71 -5.27 3.59 -6.92
C GLN A 71 -5.76 3.03 -5.57
N LEU A 72 -4.98 3.10 -4.51
CA LEU A 72 -5.43 2.67 -3.18
C LEU A 72 -6.48 3.66 -2.66
N PRO A 73 -7.60 3.15 -2.13
CA PRO A 73 -8.56 4.03 -1.46
C PRO A 73 -7.91 4.68 -0.22
N GLU A 74 -8.21 5.95 0.01
CA GLU A 74 -7.82 6.56 1.27
C GLU A 74 -8.58 5.92 2.43
N PRO A 75 -7.91 5.58 3.55
CA PRO A 75 -8.58 4.99 4.70
C PRO A 75 -9.55 5.99 5.32
N LYS A 76 -10.79 5.56 5.56
CA LYS A 76 -11.86 6.37 6.14
C LYS A 76 -11.72 6.47 7.67
N LEU A 77 -10.59 7.00 8.13
CA LEU A 77 -10.30 7.19 9.55
C LEU A 77 -10.73 8.60 9.98
N PRO A 78 -11.50 8.75 11.06
CA PRO A 78 -11.92 10.06 11.53
C PRO A 78 -10.72 10.84 12.06
N ILE A 79 -10.74 12.17 11.89
CA ILE A 79 -9.69 13.08 12.37
C ILE A 79 -9.50 12.96 13.88
N GLN A 80 -10.59 12.71 14.62
CA GLN A 80 -10.59 12.56 16.08
C GLN A 80 -10.83 11.10 16.47
N ALA A 81 -9.97 10.57 17.35
CA ALA A 81 -10.15 9.27 17.98
C ALA A 81 -11.25 9.37 19.06
N ARG A 82 -12.47 8.90 18.77
CA ARG A 82 -13.62 8.90 19.69
C ARG A 82 -14.10 7.48 19.98
N GLY A 83 -14.75 7.28 21.13
CA GLY A 83 -15.40 6.03 21.49
C GLY A 83 -14.54 5.05 22.31
N GLY A 84 -13.39 5.50 22.79
CA GLY A 84 -12.48 4.65 23.58
C GLY A 84 -11.43 3.93 22.73
N LEU A 85 -10.44 3.33 23.41
CA LEU A 85 -9.30 2.69 22.73
C LEU A 85 -9.74 1.53 21.84
N ARG A 86 -10.53 0.58 22.36
CA ARG A 86 -11.03 -0.59 21.63
C ARG A 86 -11.71 -0.19 20.32
N VAL A 87 -12.66 0.74 20.37
CA VAL A 87 -13.39 1.22 19.18
C VAL A 87 -12.44 1.83 18.13
N CYS A 88 -11.41 2.53 18.58
CA CYS A 88 -10.40 3.09 17.67
C CYS A 88 -9.55 2.00 17.02
N LEU A 89 -9.14 0.98 17.76
CA LEU A 89 -8.38 -0.16 17.25
C LEU A 89 -9.21 -0.97 16.24
N GLU A 90 -10.45 -1.28 16.56
CA GLU A 90 -11.40 -2.00 15.68
C GLU A 90 -11.63 -1.26 14.37
N ARG A 91 -11.75 0.08 14.43
CA ARG A 91 -11.93 0.90 13.25
C ARG A 91 -10.68 0.89 12.35
N ALA A 92 -9.49 1.01 12.94
CA ALA A 92 -8.25 0.90 12.19
C ALA A 92 -8.09 -0.49 11.56
N ALA A 93 -8.41 -1.55 12.30
CA ALA A 93 -8.38 -2.93 11.81
C ALA A 93 -9.36 -3.16 10.66
N HIS A 94 -10.59 -2.64 10.77
CA HIS A 94 -11.60 -2.72 9.70
C HIS A 94 -11.14 -2.04 8.42
N GLU A 95 -10.62 -0.81 8.51
CA GLU A 95 -10.09 -0.08 7.34
C GLU A 95 -8.87 -0.79 6.72
N LEU A 96 -7.99 -1.38 7.53
CA LEU A 96 -6.88 -2.21 7.04
C LEU A 96 -7.38 -3.43 6.26
N LEU A 97 -8.44 -4.08 6.75
CA LEU A 97 -9.05 -5.23 6.07
C LEU A 97 -9.66 -4.82 4.72
N LEU A 98 -10.42 -3.73 4.69
CA LEU A 98 -11.02 -3.21 3.45
C LEU A 98 -9.94 -2.83 2.43
N GLN A 99 -8.89 -2.15 2.87
CA GLN A 99 -7.78 -1.78 1.99
C GLN A 99 -7.06 -3.02 1.44
N ASN A 100 -6.89 -4.07 2.26
CA ASN A 100 -6.23 -5.31 1.81
C ASN A 100 -7.04 -6.07 0.75
N GLN A 101 -8.37 -5.97 0.78
CA GLN A 101 -9.27 -6.57 -0.21
C GLN A 101 -9.28 -5.83 -1.55
N HIS A 102 -8.73 -4.62 -1.62
CA HIS A 102 -8.71 -3.84 -2.85
C HIS A 102 -7.71 -4.40 -3.87
N THR A 103 -8.09 -4.43 -5.16
CA THR A 103 -7.25 -4.97 -6.26
C THR A 103 -5.87 -4.32 -6.32
N ALA A 104 -5.78 -3.01 -6.10
CA ALA A 104 -4.51 -2.30 -6.08
C ALA A 104 -3.58 -2.79 -4.97
N SER A 105 -4.13 -3.09 -3.77
CA SER A 105 -3.36 -3.64 -2.66
C SER A 105 -2.79 -5.01 -2.99
N HIS A 106 -3.58 -5.88 -3.60
CA HIS A 106 -3.13 -7.20 -4.04
C HIS A 106 -2.01 -7.09 -5.09
N THR A 107 -2.21 -6.27 -6.13
CA THR A 107 -1.22 -6.05 -7.19
C THR A 107 0.10 -5.52 -6.63
N LEU A 108 0.03 -4.49 -5.79
CA LEU A 108 1.20 -3.93 -5.11
C LEU A 108 1.93 -4.97 -4.28
N THR A 109 1.20 -5.74 -3.47
CA THR A 109 1.78 -6.79 -2.63
C THR A 109 2.54 -7.80 -3.48
N GLN A 110 1.94 -8.31 -4.56
CA GLN A 110 2.61 -9.27 -5.46
C GLN A 110 3.85 -8.69 -6.14
N MET A 111 3.78 -7.45 -6.61
CA MET A 111 4.94 -6.79 -7.22
C MET A 111 6.08 -6.61 -6.22
N VAL A 112 5.76 -6.15 -5.02
CA VAL A 112 6.75 -5.78 -3.99
C VAL A 112 7.41 -7.01 -3.37
N LEU A 113 6.65 -8.08 -3.10
CA LEU A 113 7.18 -9.34 -2.56
C LEU A 113 8.23 -10.01 -3.47
N ARG A 114 8.13 -9.76 -4.78
CA ARG A 114 9.03 -10.34 -5.78
C ARG A 114 10.11 -9.38 -6.25
N SER A 115 10.33 -8.29 -5.52
CA SER A 115 11.34 -7.29 -5.87
C SER A 115 12.27 -6.98 -4.72
N ASN A 116 13.57 -7.02 -4.98
CA ASN A 116 14.58 -6.63 -3.99
C ASN A 116 14.69 -5.08 -3.91
N ARG A 117 14.15 -4.47 -2.83
CA ARG A 117 14.53 -3.15 -2.27
C ARG A 117 14.08 -1.84 -2.95
N ILE A 118 13.47 -1.82 -4.15
CA ILE A 118 13.24 -0.55 -4.87
C ILE A 118 12.06 0.27 -4.32
N ALA A 119 11.09 -0.36 -3.65
CA ALA A 119 9.81 0.25 -3.28
C ALA A 119 9.56 0.49 -1.78
N HIS A 120 10.52 0.17 -0.91
CA HIS A 120 10.29 0.11 0.56
C HIS A 120 9.77 1.41 1.19
N LYS A 121 10.31 2.57 0.79
CA LYS A 121 9.94 3.85 1.41
C LYS A 121 8.48 4.24 1.09
N ARG A 122 8.09 4.13 -0.17
CA ARG A 122 6.72 4.45 -0.63
C ARG A 122 5.71 3.45 -0.09
N TRP A 123 6.07 2.18 -0.03
CA TRP A 123 5.24 1.13 0.54
C TRP A 123 4.87 1.41 2.00
N ARG A 124 5.82 1.84 2.83
CA ARG A 124 5.58 2.20 4.23
C ARG A 124 4.66 3.41 4.38
N GLN A 125 4.76 4.39 3.48
CA GLN A 125 3.96 5.61 3.53
C GLN A 125 2.45 5.35 3.53
N ARG A 126 1.99 4.24 2.94
CA ARG A 126 0.57 3.86 2.96
C ARG A 126 0.00 3.63 4.37
N PHE A 127 0.85 3.31 5.33
CA PHE A 127 0.44 3.06 6.71
C PHE A 127 0.46 4.33 7.59
N LEU A 128 0.98 5.45 7.12
CA LEU A 128 1.06 6.70 7.88
C LEU A 128 -0.31 7.22 8.37
N PRO A 129 -1.41 7.16 7.60
CA PRO A 129 -2.71 7.56 8.09
C PRO A 129 -3.17 6.73 9.29
N TYR A 130 -2.94 5.42 9.25
CA TYR A 130 -3.25 4.50 10.35
C TYR A 130 -2.38 4.77 11.57
N GLN A 131 -1.07 4.94 11.39
CA GLN A 131 -0.14 5.25 12.46
C GLN A 131 -0.56 6.52 13.19
N ARG A 132 -0.82 7.61 12.48
CA ARG A 132 -1.25 8.88 13.06
C ARG A 132 -2.59 8.78 13.81
N TYR A 133 -3.53 8.00 13.27
CA TYR A 133 -4.81 7.77 13.93
C TYR A 133 -4.67 6.98 15.23
N LEU A 134 -3.91 5.89 15.19
CA LEU A 134 -3.62 5.03 16.34
C LEU A 134 -2.83 5.76 17.43
N GLU A 135 -1.84 6.56 17.04
CA GLU A 135 -1.08 7.41 17.96
C GLU A 135 -2.00 8.37 18.74
N LYS A 136 -2.91 9.05 18.04
CA LYS A 136 -3.92 9.91 18.68
C LYS A 136 -4.85 9.11 19.60
N ALA A 137 -5.26 7.91 19.20
CA ALA A 137 -6.11 7.06 20.02
C ALA A 137 -5.40 6.60 21.29
N LEU A 138 -4.16 6.14 21.19
CA LEU A 138 -3.34 5.69 22.32
C LEU A 138 -3.02 6.84 23.27
N SER A 139 -2.64 8.01 22.74
CA SER A 139 -2.38 9.21 23.57
C SER A 139 -3.62 9.63 24.37
N ARG A 140 -4.80 9.49 23.79
CA ARG A 140 -6.06 9.95 24.44
C ARG A 140 -6.66 8.92 25.39
N TRP A 141 -6.67 7.65 25.00
CA TRP A 141 -7.48 6.62 25.65
C TRP A 141 -6.67 5.56 26.40
N ALA A 142 -5.36 5.55 26.27
CA ALA A 142 -4.48 4.56 26.89
C ALA A 142 -3.54 5.18 27.93
N ARG A 143 -2.98 4.34 28.81
CA ARG A 143 -1.78 4.66 29.59
C ARG A 143 -0.55 4.21 28.80
N CYS A 144 -0.13 5.03 27.86
CA CYS A 144 0.97 4.71 26.96
C CYS A 144 2.02 5.81 27.02
N SER A 145 3.26 5.45 27.40
CA SER A 145 4.39 6.39 27.45
C SER A 145 4.98 6.68 26.07
N ALA A 146 4.77 5.78 25.12
CA ALA A 146 5.30 5.88 23.76
C ALA A 146 4.22 5.55 22.70
N PRO A 147 3.22 6.43 22.49
CA PRO A 147 2.08 6.16 21.61
C PRO A 147 2.48 5.89 20.15
N GLU A 148 3.51 6.58 19.64
CA GLU A 148 4.03 6.38 18.29
C GLU A 148 4.57 4.95 18.10
N GLN A 149 5.40 4.49 19.05
CA GLN A 149 5.95 3.13 19.00
C GLN A 149 4.86 2.06 19.14
N ALA A 150 3.89 2.27 20.04
CA ALA A 150 2.77 1.38 20.23
C ALA A 150 1.89 1.31 18.96
N ALA A 151 1.67 2.42 18.26
CA ALA A 151 0.97 2.45 16.98
C ALA A 151 1.70 1.61 15.91
N ILE A 152 3.01 1.72 15.82
CA ILE A 152 3.83 0.90 14.92
C ILE A 152 3.75 -0.58 15.29
N GLN A 153 3.82 -0.92 16.59
CA GLN A 153 3.69 -2.30 17.08
C GLN A 153 2.32 -2.90 16.75
N PHE A 154 1.24 -2.12 16.93
CA PHE A 154 -0.08 -2.57 16.50
C PHE A 154 -0.12 -2.88 15.01
N LEU A 155 0.40 -2.00 14.17
CA LEU A 155 0.44 -2.21 12.72
C LEU A 155 1.28 -3.43 12.35
N LEU A 156 2.44 -3.64 12.97
CA LEU A 156 3.26 -4.84 12.75
C LEU A 156 2.52 -6.11 13.14
N LEU A 157 1.81 -6.11 14.27
CA LEU A 157 1.01 -7.25 14.68
C LEU A 157 -0.16 -7.49 13.72
N ALA A 158 -0.84 -6.43 13.30
CA ALA A 158 -2.01 -6.48 12.41
C ALA A 158 -1.67 -6.95 11.00
N VAL A 159 -0.59 -6.43 10.41
CA VAL A 159 -0.24 -6.68 8.99
C VAL A 159 0.96 -7.62 8.79
N GLY A 160 1.66 -8.00 9.85
CA GLY A 160 2.79 -8.92 9.84
C GLY A 160 4.13 -8.29 9.47
N SER A 161 4.16 -7.38 8.54
CA SER A 161 5.36 -6.65 8.17
C SER A 161 5.00 -5.30 7.58
N LEU A 162 5.70 -4.26 7.97
CA LEU A 162 5.65 -2.94 7.33
C LEU A 162 6.68 -2.84 6.21
N ASP A 163 7.57 -3.82 6.12
CA ASP A 163 8.57 -3.97 5.08
C ASP A 163 8.15 -5.02 4.05
N CYS A 164 8.75 -4.96 2.88
CA CYS A 164 8.47 -5.88 1.79
C CYS A 164 9.12 -7.25 1.95
N SER A 165 9.72 -7.55 3.09
CA SER A 165 10.51 -8.77 3.31
C SER A 165 9.67 -10.04 3.52
N SER A 166 8.39 -9.89 3.82
CA SER A 166 7.47 -11.00 4.04
C SER A 166 6.07 -10.66 3.55
N PRO A 167 5.29 -11.64 3.05
CA PRO A 167 3.91 -11.41 2.69
C PRO A 167 3.13 -10.97 3.93
N SER A 168 2.58 -9.76 3.89
CA SER A 168 1.61 -9.33 4.89
C SER A 168 0.30 -10.06 4.64
N VAL A 169 0.04 -11.08 5.44
CA VAL A 169 -1.27 -11.75 5.43
C VAL A 169 -2.17 -11.01 6.41
N VAL A 170 -2.92 -10.05 5.88
CA VAL A 170 -3.98 -9.39 6.66
C VAL A 170 -5.17 -10.32 6.66
N SER A 171 -5.43 -11.00 7.77
CA SER A 171 -6.64 -11.80 7.99
C SER A 171 -7.50 -11.17 9.10
N LYS A 172 -8.79 -11.46 9.08
CA LYS A 172 -9.71 -10.98 10.12
C LYS A 172 -9.26 -11.47 11.50
N GLU A 173 -8.92 -12.76 11.63
CA GLU A 173 -8.49 -13.36 12.91
C GLU A 173 -7.25 -12.67 13.46
N ARG A 174 -6.29 -12.34 12.60
CA ARG A 174 -5.08 -11.64 13.01
C ARG A 174 -5.38 -10.22 13.49
N LEU A 175 -6.27 -9.52 12.81
CA LEU A 175 -6.71 -8.18 13.19
C LEU A 175 -7.48 -8.21 14.52
N ASP A 176 -8.40 -9.16 14.70
CA ASP A 176 -9.16 -9.33 15.93
C ASP A 176 -8.22 -9.64 17.11
N THR A 177 -7.23 -10.51 16.90
CA THR A 177 -6.19 -10.81 17.89
C THR A 177 -5.36 -9.57 18.25
N ALA A 178 -4.94 -8.78 17.28
CA ALA A 178 -4.20 -7.54 17.51
C ALA A 178 -5.02 -6.53 18.33
N VAL A 179 -6.29 -6.37 17.99
CA VAL A 179 -7.22 -5.49 18.72
C VAL A 179 -7.36 -5.95 20.18
N GLU A 180 -7.61 -7.24 20.41
CA GLU A 180 -7.78 -7.79 21.75
C GLU A 180 -6.55 -7.59 22.62
N MET A 181 -5.38 -7.99 22.12
CA MET A 181 -4.10 -7.84 22.82
C MET A 181 -3.82 -6.38 23.20
N PHE A 182 -4.00 -5.45 22.25
CA PHE A 182 -3.75 -4.04 22.52
C PHE A 182 -4.80 -3.41 23.45
N ALA A 183 -6.07 -3.76 23.28
CA ALA A 183 -7.12 -3.27 24.18
C ALA A 183 -6.89 -3.73 25.61
N GLN A 184 -6.41 -4.95 25.83
CA GLN A 184 -6.08 -5.46 27.17
C GLN A 184 -4.80 -4.83 27.73
N ALA A 185 -3.71 -4.78 26.93
CA ALA A 185 -2.41 -4.28 27.38
C ALA A 185 -2.43 -2.79 27.77
N TYR A 186 -3.26 -2.00 27.08
CA TYR A 186 -3.32 -0.55 27.26
C TYR A 186 -4.63 -0.07 27.91
N ALA A 187 -5.45 -0.96 28.46
CA ALA A 187 -6.65 -0.57 29.21
C ALA A 187 -6.28 0.38 30.35
N LYS A 188 -7.02 1.47 30.48
CA LYS A 188 -6.97 2.25 31.72
C LYS A 188 -7.64 1.42 32.80
N THR A 189 -6.86 0.88 33.74
CA THR A 189 -7.42 0.28 34.96
C THR A 189 -8.21 1.36 35.68
N THR A 190 -9.49 1.12 35.86
CA THR A 190 -10.43 1.99 36.60
C THR A 190 -9.98 2.09 38.04
#